data_a7d3d065a1d53c4491a752eb6b0da429
#
_entry.id   a7d3d065a1d53c4491a752eb6b0da429
#
_cell.length_a   1.000
_cell.length_b   1.000
_cell.length_c   1.000
_cell.angle_alpha   90.00
_cell.angle_beta   90.00
_cell.angle_gamma   90.00
#
_symmetry.space_group_name_H-M   'P 1'
#
loop_
_entity.id
_entity.type
_entity.pdbx_description
1 polymer ?
#
loop_
_entity_poly.entity_id
_entity_poly.type
_entity_poly.pdbx_seq_one_letter_code
_entity_poly.pdbx_strand_id
1 'polypeptide(L)'
;KYMNKKNIIMIIAIVIVIGIIGIILFGKNNDNKTNSNNTLSTQKSNTKSTQSTENKTINLEADESGNIVINTTNIGSKATFYNYNADGTTIRLFAVKASDGTIRMAFNTCQVCNPSPKAYFVQNGKNFICQNCKNSFATDNIGKERGGCNPIPITTDERIDGENTITITKQFIESYKENF
;
A
#
# COMPACT_ATOMS: atom_id res chain seq x y z
N LYS A 1 29.53 22.26 3.28
CA LYS A 1 29.49 23.76 3.32
C LYS A 1 28.06 24.11 3.69
N TYR A 2 27.80 24.41 4.96
CA TYR A 2 26.47 24.73 5.47
C TYR A 2 25.98 26.06 4.90
N MET A 3 24.75 26.06 4.35
CA MET A 3 24.09 27.27 3.86
C MET A 3 23.78 28.23 5.05
N ASN A 4 23.99 29.51 4.84
CA ASN A 4 23.73 30.54 5.85
C ASN A 4 22.21 30.68 6.10
N LYS A 5 21.78 30.82 7.36
CA LYS A 5 20.37 30.99 7.77
C LYS A 5 19.61 32.03 6.95
N LYS A 6 20.25 33.13 6.56
CA LYS A 6 19.65 34.16 5.70
C LYS A 6 19.25 33.65 4.31
N ASN A 7 20.04 32.74 3.71
CA ASN A 7 19.76 32.17 2.40
C ASN A 7 18.60 31.16 2.45
N ILE A 8 18.46 30.44 3.57
CA ILE A 8 17.34 29.50 3.79
C ILE A 8 16.01 30.27 3.89
N ILE A 9 15.97 31.37 4.64
CA ILE A 9 14.78 32.21 4.80
C ILE A 9 14.36 32.83 3.48
N MET A 10 15.31 33.25 2.63
CA MET A 10 15.03 33.83 1.34
C MET A 10 14.43 32.83 0.35
N ILE A 11 14.90 31.58 0.36
CA ILE A 11 14.37 30.50 -0.48
C ILE A 11 12.93 30.16 -0.08
N ILE A 12 12.64 30.07 1.22
CA ILE A 12 11.29 29.81 1.74
C ILE A 12 10.32 30.92 1.34
N ALA A 13 10.72 32.18 1.38
CA ALA A 13 9.89 33.30 0.99
C ALA A 13 9.53 33.27 -0.51
N ILE A 14 10.46 32.86 -1.37
CA ILE A 14 10.24 32.78 -2.83
C ILE A 14 9.24 31.65 -3.16
N VAL A 15 9.33 30.51 -2.47
CA VAL A 15 8.41 29.37 -2.69
C VAL A 15 6.96 29.73 -2.31
N ILE A 16 6.77 30.51 -1.25
CA ILE A 16 5.44 30.95 -0.80
C ILE A 16 4.80 31.91 -1.83
N VAL A 17 5.57 32.82 -2.40
CA VAL A 17 5.04 33.78 -3.40
C VAL A 17 4.62 33.10 -4.71
N ILE A 18 5.36 32.08 -5.15
CA ILE A 18 5.01 31.30 -6.36
C ILE A 18 3.75 30.46 -6.12
N GLY A 19 3.55 29.92 -4.92
CA GLY A 19 2.35 29.14 -4.57
C GLY A 19 1.04 29.95 -4.60
N ILE A 20 1.09 31.22 -4.25
CA ILE A 20 -0.11 32.09 -4.18
C ILE A 20 -0.57 32.52 -5.58
N ILE A 21 0.34 32.69 -6.55
CA ILE A 21 -0.01 33.10 -7.93
C ILE A 21 -0.68 31.97 -8.71
N GLY A 22 -0.41 30.70 -8.39
CA GLY A 22 -1.02 29.53 -9.07
C GLY A 22 -2.51 29.32 -8.79
N ILE A 23 -3.05 29.84 -7.69
CA ILE A 23 -4.44 29.59 -7.27
C ILE A 23 -5.46 30.53 -7.95
N ILE A 24 -5.02 31.63 -8.56
CA ILE A 24 -5.92 32.65 -9.12
C ILE A 24 -6.33 32.38 -10.59
N LEU A 25 -5.68 31.45 -11.29
CA LEU A 25 -5.87 31.26 -12.73
C LEU A 25 -6.75 30.06 -13.15
N PHE A 26 -7.26 29.23 -12.23
CA PHE A 26 -8.13 28.11 -12.59
C PHE A 26 -9.46 28.14 -11.83
N GLY A 27 -10.27 29.10 -12.16
CA GLY A 27 -11.66 29.13 -11.77
C GLY A 27 -12.53 29.71 -12.87
N LYS A 28 -13.09 28.88 -13.74
CA LYS A 28 -14.46 29.07 -14.30
C LYS A 28 -14.79 28.10 -15.44
N ASN A 29 -16.04 27.63 -15.37
CA ASN A 29 -16.95 27.16 -16.42
C ASN A 29 -16.93 25.64 -16.69
N ASN A 30 -18.07 24.96 -16.92
CA ASN A 30 -19.49 25.34 -17.02
C ASN A 30 -20.35 24.05 -17.01
N ASP A 31 -21.56 24.18 -16.55
CA ASP A 31 -22.64 23.21 -16.65
C ASP A 31 -22.93 22.78 -18.10
N ASN A 32 -23.29 21.52 -18.32
CA ASN A 32 -24.41 21.23 -19.18
C ASN A 32 -25.08 19.87 -18.90
N LYS A 33 -26.37 19.96 -18.77
CA LYS A 33 -27.43 19.00 -18.55
C LYS A 33 -27.83 18.41 -19.90
N THR A 34 -28.04 17.10 -20.03
CA THR A 34 -29.13 16.58 -20.85
C THR A 34 -29.47 15.13 -20.49
N ASN A 35 -30.73 14.96 -20.28
CA ASN A 35 -31.57 13.84 -19.98
C ASN A 35 -31.74 12.91 -21.19
N SER A 36 -31.85 11.58 -20.98
CA SER A 36 -32.86 10.78 -21.67
C SER A 36 -33.01 9.37 -21.12
N ASN A 37 -34.25 9.01 -20.88
CA ASN A 37 -34.81 7.75 -20.43
C ASN A 37 -34.64 6.60 -21.44
N ASN A 38 -34.57 5.33 -20.96
CA ASN A 38 -35.52 4.24 -21.30
C ASN A 38 -35.20 2.98 -20.49
N THR A 39 -36.07 2.59 -19.64
CA THR A 39 -37.10 1.54 -19.55
C THR A 39 -36.68 0.09 -19.78
N LEU A 40 -36.81 -0.68 -18.70
CA LEU A 40 -37.42 -2.01 -18.49
C LEU A 40 -36.73 -3.26 -19.10
N SER A 41 -36.24 -4.15 -18.24
CA SER A 41 -36.90 -5.46 -18.04
C SER A 41 -36.30 -6.23 -16.85
N THR A 42 -37.22 -6.72 -16.04
CA THR A 42 -37.10 -7.56 -14.85
C THR A 42 -36.58 -8.94 -15.22
N GLN A 43 -35.51 -9.42 -14.56
CA GLN A 43 -35.41 -10.84 -14.24
C GLN A 43 -34.77 -11.03 -12.86
N LYS A 44 -35.58 -11.58 -11.98
CA LYS A 44 -35.30 -12.00 -10.64
C LYS A 44 -34.56 -13.32 -10.68
N SER A 45 -33.29 -13.34 -10.37
CA SER A 45 -32.55 -14.56 -10.08
C SER A 45 -31.97 -14.45 -8.68
N ASN A 46 -32.56 -15.20 -7.76
CA ASN A 46 -32.03 -15.44 -6.43
C ASN A 46 -30.76 -16.25 -6.55
N THR A 47 -29.62 -15.63 -6.47
CA THR A 47 -28.35 -16.33 -6.19
C THR A 47 -27.84 -15.82 -4.84
N LYS A 48 -27.84 -16.72 -3.88
CA LYS A 48 -27.24 -16.59 -2.55
C LYS A 48 -25.80 -16.13 -2.73
N SER A 49 -25.56 -14.82 -2.59
CA SER A 49 -24.20 -14.28 -2.68
C SER A 49 -23.41 -14.69 -1.43
N THR A 50 -22.58 -15.68 -1.60
CA THR A 50 -21.42 -15.87 -0.73
C THR A 50 -20.56 -14.63 -0.92
N GLN A 51 -20.55 -13.75 0.05
CA GLN A 51 -19.78 -12.51 0.05
C GLN A 51 -18.30 -12.88 0.21
N SER A 52 -17.66 -13.24 -0.91
CA SER A 52 -16.20 -13.21 -1.00
C SER A 52 -15.79 -11.74 -0.99
N THR A 53 -15.29 -11.29 0.14
CA THR A 53 -14.67 -9.96 0.27
C THR A 53 -13.40 -9.99 -0.59
N GLU A 54 -13.52 -9.57 -1.83
CA GLU A 54 -12.39 -9.41 -2.74
C GLU A 54 -11.44 -8.39 -2.12
N ASN A 55 -10.30 -8.86 -1.64
CA ASN A 55 -9.22 -8.00 -1.18
C ASN A 55 -8.67 -7.29 -2.42
N LYS A 56 -9.04 -6.02 -2.61
CA LYS A 56 -8.53 -5.20 -3.71
C LYS A 56 -7.01 -5.15 -3.62
N THR A 57 -6.32 -5.76 -4.55
CA THR A 57 -4.87 -5.66 -4.70
C THR A 57 -4.55 -4.42 -5.54
N ILE A 58 -3.58 -3.63 -5.10
CA ILE A 58 -3.13 -2.40 -5.76
C ILE A 58 -1.79 -2.70 -6.42
N ASN A 59 -1.66 -2.40 -7.70
CA ASN A 59 -0.36 -2.42 -8.37
C ASN A 59 0.37 -1.13 -8.07
N LEU A 60 1.62 -1.25 -7.63
CA LEU A 60 2.49 -0.14 -7.28
C LEU A 60 3.42 0.16 -8.46
N GLU A 61 3.58 1.44 -8.72
CA GLU A 61 4.59 1.96 -9.62
C GLU A 61 5.74 2.55 -8.81
N ALA A 62 6.95 2.43 -9.33
CA ALA A 62 8.12 3.05 -8.72
C ALA A 62 8.17 4.55 -9.06
N ASP A 63 8.72 5.35 -8.14
CA ASP A 63 9.07 6.74 -8.40
C ASP A 63 10.29 6.85 -9.34
N GLU A 64 10.71 8.08 -9.66
CA GLU A 64 11.86 8.35 -10.54
C GLU A 64 13.18 7.76 -10.01
N SER A 65 13.28 7.52 -8.70
CA SER A 65 14.44 6.88 -8.05
C SER A 65 14.29 5.36 -7.98
N GLY A 66 13.16 4.82 -8.43
CA GLY A 66 12.84 3.41 -8.37
C GLY A 66 12.26 2.95 -7.01
N ASN A 67 11.98 3.87 -6.08
CA ASN A 67 11.40 3.55 -4.79
C ASN A 67 9.89 3.37 -4.89
N ILE A 68 9.32 2.61 -3.95
CA ILE A 68 7.89 2.43 -3.82
C ILE A 68 7.36 3.37 -2.74
N VAL A 69 6.37 4.19 -3.09
CA VAL A 69 5.71 5.11 -2.16
C VAL A 69 4.26 4.67 -1.93
N ILE A 70 3.93 4.32 -0.70
CA ILE A 70 2.59 3.86 -0.29
C ILE A 70 1.91 4.94 0.53
N ASN A 71 0.74 5.40 0.10
CA ASN A 71 -0.11 6.30 0.89
C ASN A 71 -0.76 5.53 2.04
N THR A 72 -0.61 6.03 3.26
CA THR A 72 -1.09 5.38 4.49
C THR A 72 -2.42 5.88 5.00
N THR A 73 -2.97 6.96 4.45
CA THR A 73 -4.19 7.63 4.93
C THR A 73 -5.39 6.69 5.05
N ASN A 74 -5.53 5.75 4.12
CA ASN A 74 -6.67 4.84 4.05
C ASN A 74 -6.35 3.41 4.55
N ILE A 75 -5.18 3.20 5.17
CA ILE A 75 -4.82 1.90 5.74
C ILE A 75 -5.54 1.74 7.08
N GLY A 76 -6.42 0.75 7.16
CA GLY A 76 -7.20 0.41 8.34
C GLY A 76 -6.82 -0.97 8.92
N SER A 77 -7.69 -1.49 9.77
CA SER A 77 -7.56 -2.84 10.34
C SER A 77 -7.79 -3.96 9.31
N LYS A 78 -8.40 -3.65 8.16
CA LYS A 78 -8.43 -4.52 6.99
C LYS A 78 -7.16 -4.25 6.18
N ALA A 79 -6.40 -5.31 5.88
CA ALA A 79 -5.16 -5.22 5.12
C ALA A 79 -5.41 -4.73 3.69
N THR A 80 -4.52 -3.88 3.22
CA THR A 80 -4.39 -3.53 1.81
C THR A 80 -3.24 -4.33 1.22
N PHE A 81 -3.49 -5.03 0.13
CA PHE A 81 -2.52 -5.85 -0.57
C PHE A 81 -1.97 -5.11 -1.78
N TYR A 82 -0.69 -5.32 -2.07
CA TYR A 82 0.01 -4.64 -3.15
C TYR A 82 0.84 -5.63 -3.96
N ASN A 83 0.98 -5.33 -5.25
CA ASN A 83 1.94 -5.97 -6.15
C ASN A 83 2.92 -4.91 -6.66
N TYR A 84 4.17 -5.27 -6.75
CA TYR A 84 5.21 -4.53 -7.45
C TYR A 84 5.90 -5.42 -8.46
N ASN A 85 6.05 -4.96 -9.69
CA ASN A 85 6.77 -5.69 -10.74
C ASN A 85 8.25 -5.29 -10.74
N ALA A 86 9.10 -6.20 -10.28
CA ALA A 86 10.54 -6.05 -10.31
C ALA A 86 11.11 -6.85 -11.49
N ASP A 87 11.22 -6.24 -12.67
CA ASP A 87 11.76 -6.86 -13.89
C ASP A 87 11.16 -8.23 -14.20
N GLY A 88 9.82 -8.31 -14.23
CA GLY A 88 9.07 -9.52 -14.53
C GLY A 88 8.73 -10.40 -13.33
N THR A 89 9.33 -10.18 -12.16
CA THR A 89 8.95 -10.85 -10.92
C THR A 89 7.92 -10.01 -10.15
N THR A 90 6.77 -10.59 -9.81
CA THR A 90 5.75 -9.92 -9.01
C THR A 90 6.04 -10.07 -7.53
N ILE A 91 6.59 -9.04 -6.92
CA ILE A 91 6.77 -8.95 -5.47
C ILE A 91 5.45 -8.54 -4.82
N ARG A 92 4.97 -9.33 -3.87
CA ARG A 92 3.70 -9.12 -3.18
C ARG A 92 3.96 -8.63 -1.77
N LEU A 93 3.24 -7.61 -1.33
CA LEU A 93 3.31 -7.09 0.04
C LEU A 93 1.93 -6.68 0.54
N PHE A 94 1.82 -6.39 1.82
CA PHE A 94 0.62 -5.84 2.41
C PHE A 94 0.94 -4.88 3.55
N ALA A 95 -0.01 -3.97 3.81
CA ALA A 95 0.01 -3.08 4.95
C ALA A 95 -1.32 -3.17 5.72
N VAL A 96 -1.26 -3.03 7.03
CA VAL A 96 -2.42 -3.11 7.92
C VAL A 96 -2.20 -2.25 9.16
N LYS A 97 -3.25 -1.61 9.69
CA LYS A 97 -3.18 -0.92 10.97
C LYS A 97 -3.37 -1.91 12.11
N ALA A 98 -2.39 -1.99 12.99
CA ALA A 98 -2.41 -2.82 14.20
C ALA A 98 -3.28 -2.20 15.29
N SER A 99 -3.52 -2.94 16.39
CA SER A 99 -4.35 -2.49 17.51
C SER A 99 -3.77 -1.29 18.26
N ASP A 100 -2.46 -1.09 18.18
CA ASP A 100 -1.75 0.07 18.73
C ASP A 100 -1.79 1.32 17.83
N GLY A 101 -2.53 1.25 16.70
CA GLY A 101 -2.67 2.34 15.74
C GLY A 101 -1.52 2.46 14.74
N THR A 102 -0.44 1.70 14.88
CA THR A 102 0.71 1.75 13.96
C THR A 102 0.44 0.97 12.68
N ILE A 103 1.04 1.41 11.56
CA ILE A 103 1.00 0.68 10.30
C ILE A 103 2.06 -0.41 10.30
N ARG A 104 1.62 -1.64 10.14
CA ARG A 104 2.45 -2.83 10.00
C ARG A 104 2.56 -3.20 8.54
N MET A 105 3.75 -3.68 8.13
CA MET A 105 3.99 -4.12 6.76
C MET A 105 4.77 -5.42 6.72
N ALA A 106 4.53 -6.20 5.69
CA ALA A 106 5.30 -7.40 5.39
C ALA A 106 5.23 -7.71 3.89
N PHE A 107 6.21 -8.44 3.40
CA PHE A 107 6.09 -9.16 2.14
C PHE A 107 5.06 -10.28 2.29
N ASN A 108 4.19 -10.45 1.30
CA ASN A 108 3.17 -11.48 1.31
C ASN A 108 3.74 -12.83 0.84
N THR A 109 4.72 -13.31 1.59
CA THR A 109 5.31 -14.64 1.43
C THR A 109 5.69 -15.18 2.80
N CYS A 110 5.58 -16.50 2.98
CA CYS A 110 5.91 -17.19 4.23
C CYS A 110 7.37 -17.59 4.24
N GLN A 111 8.12 -17.22 5.28
CA GLN A 111 9.57 -17.46 5.39
C GLN A 111 9.97 -18.93 5.29
N VAL A 112 9.14 -19.84 5.81
CA VAL A 112 9.41 -21.29 5.82
C VAL A 112 8.79 -22.00 4.62
N CYS A 113 7.60 -21.57 4.18
CA CYS A 113 6.87 -22.23 3.10
C CYS A 113 7.37 -21.88 1.71
N ASN A 114 8.12 -20.77 1.56
CA ASN A 114 8.77 -20.39 0.32
C ASN A 114 9.76 -21.51 -0.13
N PRO A 115 9.80 -21.88 -1.42
CA PRO A 115 9.22 -21.24 -2.59
C PRO A 115 7.83 -21.80 -3.02
N SER A 116 7.05 -22.40 -2.14
CA SER A 116 5.72 -22.88 -2.52
C SER A 116 4.85 -21.77 -3.12
N PRO A 117 4.13 -21.99 -4.23
CA PRO A 117 3.22 -20.99 -4.81
C PRO A 117 2.05 -20.64 -3.89
N LYS A 118 1.80 -21.45 -2.84
CA LYS A 118 0.81 -21.19 -1.79
C LYS A 118 1.39 -20.51 -0.54
N ALA A 119 2.68 -20.15 -0.55
CA ALA A 119 3.35 -19.50 0.58
C ALA A 119 2.95 -18.02 0.74
N TYR A 120 1.66 -17.70 0.66
CA TYR A 120 1.12 -16.36 0.89
C TYR A 120 0.08 -16.37 2.00
N PHE A 121 -0.22 -15.18 2.52
CA PHE A 121 -1.16 -14.98 3.62
C PHE A 121 -2.44 -14.33 3.13
N VAL A 122 -3.54 -14.70 3.77
CA VAL A 122 -4.85 -14.06 3.65
C VAL A 122 -5.28 -13.61 5.03
N GLN A 123 -5.79 -12.40 5.16
CA GLN A 123 -6.30 -11.91 6.42
C GLN A 123 -7.64 -12.57 6.77
N ASN A 124 -7.75 -13.05 8.01
CA ASN A 124 -8.98 -13.54 8.61
C ASN A 124 -9.16 -12.87 9.99
N GLY A 125 -10.00 -11.86 10.06
CA GLY A 125 -10.18 -11.03 11.26
C GLY A 125 -8.88 -10.35 11.68
N LYS A 126 -8.40 -10.65 12.88
CA LYS A 126 -7.15 -10.10 13.44
C LYS A 126 -5.91 -10.97 13.15
N ASN A 127 -6.03 -11.95 12.28
CA ASN A 127 -4.95 -12.87 11.96
C ASN A 127 -4.71 -12.96 10.45
N PHE A 128 -3.50 -13.35 10.09
CA PHE A 128 -3.09 -13.72 8.74
C PHE A 128 -2.84 -15.21 8.68
N ILE A 129 -3.49 -15.89 7.73
CA ILE A 129 -3.41 -17.35 7.60
C ILE A 129 -2.56 -17.69 6.38
N CYS A 130 -1.46 -18.39 6.60
CA CYS A 130 -0.64 -18.92 5.52
C CYS A 130 -1.45 -19.95 4.69
N GLN A 131 -1.51 -19.76 3.38
CA GLN A 131 -2.30 -20.64 2.53
C GLN A 131 -1.65 -21.99 2.27
N ASN A 132 -0.35 -22.13 2.58
CA ASN A 132 0.37 -23.39 2.49
C ASN A 132 0.22 -24.22 3.78
N CYS A 133 0.80 -23.76 4.89
CA CYS A 133 0.85 -24.53 6.16
C CYS A 133 -0.32 -24.27 7.10
N LYS A 134 -1.21 -23.33 6.78
CA LYS A 134 -2.37 -22.92 7.60
C LYS A 134 -2.01 -22.29 8.95
N ASN A 135 -0.74 -22.01 9.20
CA ASN A 135 -0.35 -21.28 10.40
C ASN A 135 -1.02 -19.92 10.47
N SER A 136 -1.42 -19.53 11.68
CA SER A 136 -2.09 -18.27 11.97
C SER A 136 -1.11 -17.30 12.63
N PHE A 137 -1.01 -16.09 12.10
CA PHE A 137 -0.10 -15.05 12.57
C PHE A 137 -0.88 -13.78 12.90
N ALA A 138 -0.74 -13.26 14.12
CA ALA A 138 -1.51 -12.11 14.58
C ALA A 138 -1.11 -10.82 13.87
N THR A 139 -2.09 -9.96 13.59
CA THR A 139 -1.87 -8.64 12.95
C THR A 139 -0.85 -7.80 13.73
N ASP A 140 -0.90 -7.83 15.06
CA ASP A 140 -0.04 -7.00 15.92
C ASP A 140 1.43 -7.42 15.90
N ASN A 141 1.73 -8.62 15.40
CA ASN A 141 3.09 -9.14 15.23
C ASN A 141 3.66 -8.93 13.81
N ILE A 142 2.83 -8.53 12.86
CA ILE A 142 3.30 -8.18 11.50
C ILE A 142 4.39 -7.11 11.58
N GLY A 143 5.45 -7.29 10.81
CA GLY A 143 6.57 -6.34 10.74
C GLY A 143 7.49 -6.34 11.98
N LYS A 144 7.29 -7.26 12.92
CA LYS A 144 8.12 -7.35 14.16
C LYS A 144 8.96 -8.61 14.21
N GLU A 145 8.41 -9.75 13.82
CA GLU A 145 9.01 -11.05 14.04
C GLU A 145 9.61 -11.61 12.75
N ARG A 146 10.83 -12.14 12.86
CA ARG A 146 11.53 -12.89 11.80
C ARG A 146 11.65 -14.35 12.18
N GLY A 147 11.65 -15.23 11.18
CA GLY A 147 11.76 -16.67 11.35
C GLY A 147 10.40 -17.34 11.56
N GLY A 148 10.36 -18.68 11.39
CA GLY A 148 9.12 -19.44 11.47
C GLY A 148 8.16 -19.23 10.30
N CYS A 149 6.93 -19.72 10.43
CA CYS A 149 5.88 -19.58 9.41
C CYS A 149 5.22 -18.21 9.46
N ASN A 150 6.01 -17.14 9.39
CA ASN A 150 5.60 -15.75 9.44
C ASN A 150 5.73 -15.11 8.07
N PRO A 151 4.96 -14.05 7.78
CA PRO A 151 5.27 -13.16 6.66
C PRO A 151 6.67 -12.56 6.84
N ILE A 152 7.41 -12.35 5.75
CA ILE A 152 8.70 -11.65 5.84
C ILE A 152 8.44 -10.21 6.27
N PRO A 153 8.94 -9.76 7.44
CA PRO A 153 8.63 -8.43 7.94
C PRO A 153 9.28 -7.33 7.11
N ILE A 154 8.59 -6.18 7.02
CA ILE A 154 9.16 -4.89 6.63
C ILE A 154 9.11 -4.04 7.89
N THR A 155 10.23 -3.96 8.60
CA THR A 155 10.32 -3.25 9.88
C THR A 155 10.41 -1.73 9.68
N THR A 156 10.29 -0.96 10.76
CA THR A 156 10.45 0.50 10.70
C THR A 156 11.86 0.93 10.29
N ASP A 157 12.87 0.11 10.53
CA ASP A 157 14.26 0.40 10.16
C ASP A 157 14.54 0.09 8.67
N GLU A 158 13.63 -0.61 8.01
CA GLU A 158 13.74 -1.05 6.61
C GLU A 158 12.88 -0.23 5.64
N ARG A 159 12.25 0.82 6.15
CA ARG A 159 11.40 1.73 5.39
C ARG A 159 11.55 3.14 5.91
N ILE A 160 11.05 4.11 5.16
CA ILE A 160 11.05 5.52 5.57
C ILE A 160 9.59 5.92 5.80
N ASP A 161 9.24 6.22 7.05
CA ASP A 161 7.91 6.68 7.42
C ASP A 161 7.83 8.20 7.29
N GLY A 162 6.92 8.70 6.43
CA GLY A 162 6.51 10.10 6.31
C GLY A 162 5.20 10.36 7.05
N GLU A 163 4.67 11.57 6.94
CA GLU A 163 3.42 11.96 7.62
C GLU A 163 2.23 11.07 7.18
N ASN A 164 2.06 10.89 5.87
CA ASN A 164 0.98 10.08 5.28
C ASN A 164 1.51 9.08 4.23
N THR A 165 2.78 8.74 4.29
CA THR A 165 3.43 7.84 3.33
C THR A 165 4.41 6.90 4.01
N ILE A 166 4.62 5.75 3.38
CA ILE A 166 5.74 4.85 3.66
C ILE A 166 6.49 4.66 2.37
N THR A 167 7.80 4.92 2.39
CA THR A 167 8.68 4.69 1.25
C THR A 167 9.54 3.46 1.50
N ILE A 168 9.57 2.55 0.52
CA ILE A 168 10.43 1.37 0.50
C ILE A 168 11.43 1.57 -0.64
N THR A 169 12.72 1.50 -0.33
CA THR A 169 13.75 1.72 -1.35
C THR A 169 13.78 0.57 -2.36
N LYS A 170 14.14 0.90 -3.61
CA LYS A 170 14.34 -0.09 -4.68
C LYS A 170 15.29 -1.21 -4.24
N GLN A 171 16.43 -0.82 -3.68
CA GLN A 171 17.45 -1.78 -3.23
C GLN A 171 16.88 -2.78 -2.21
N PHE A 172 16.08 -2.30 -1.25
CA PHE A 172 15.51 -3.17 -0.22
C PHE A 172 14.43 -4.09 -0.81
N ILE A 173 13.45 -3.58 -1.55
CA ILE A 173 12.36 -4.41 -2.08
C ILE A 173 12.88 -5.47 -3.06
N GLU A 174 13.85 -5.13 -3.91
CA GLU A 174 14.42 -6.05 -4.89
C GLU A 174 15.37 -7.08 -4.27
N SER A 175 15.91 -6.83 -3.07
CA SER A 175 16.72 -7.83 -2.35
C SER A 175 15.90 -9.07 -1.93
N TYR A 176 14.58 -8.99 -1.96
CA TYR A 176 13.66 -10.10 -1.70
C TYR A 176 13.07 -10.73 -2.96
N LYS A 177 13.56 -10.37 -4.16
CA LYS A 177 13.03 -10.87 -5.45
C LYS A 177 13.03 -12.40 -5.54
N GLU A 178 14.07 -13.05 -5.01
CA GLU A 178 14.22 -14.51 -5.00
C GLU A 178 13.18 -15.24 -4.12
N ASN A 179 12.38 -14.50 -3.34
CA ASN A 179 11.31 -15.06 -2.51
C ASN A 179 9.96 -15.13 -3.24
N PHE A 180 9.90 -14.81 -4.55
CA PHE A 180 8.70 -14.73 -5.39
C PHE A 180 8.91 -15.41 -6.78
#